data_aef3c1c553caf21293f84eeba149c5ee
#
_entry.id   aef3c1c553caf21293f84eeba149c5ee
#
_cell.length_a   1.000
_cell.length_b   1.000
_cell.length_c   1.000
_cell.angle_alpha   90.00
_cell.angle_beta   90.00
_cell.angle_gamma   90.00
#
_symmetry.space_group_name_H-M   'P 1'
#
loop_
_entity.id
_entity.type
_entity.pdbx_description
1 polymer ?
#
loop_
_entity_poly.entity_id
_entity_poly.type
_entity_poly.pdbx_seq_one_letter_code
_entity_poly.pdbx_strand_id
1 'polypeptide(L)'
;MNDLASRLNAVMDAFPAKTALYCVDLTTGTPIAAIRENTRVVSASTIKVSILCCALQDVMDGKLSLDQPLAIAPGDFCSDTEVFEPGYRQDGASLWEMLYWMIVSSDNTATNTVISMLGYDHVNQY
;
A
#
# COMPACT_ATOMS: atom_id res chain seq x y z
N MET A 1 -17.17 22.55 17.61
CA MET A 1 -16.70 21.68 16.51
C MET A 1 -16.15 22.44 15.30
N ASN A 2 -16.60 23.69 15.06
CA ASN A 2 -16.14 24.44 13.86
C ASN A 2 -14.68 24.92 13.88
N ASP A 3 -14.01 24.99 15.02
CA ASP A 3 -12.65 25.54 15.11
C ASP A 3 -11.58 24.58 14.53
N LEU A 4 -11.63 23.29 14.87
CA LEU A 4 -10.61 22.33 14.42
C LEU A 4 -10.62 22.15 12.89
N ALA A 5 -11.78 21.90 12.31
CA ALA A 5 -11.90 21.73 10.86
C ALA A 5 -11.48 22.99 10.09
N SER A 6 -11.84 24.17 10.60
CA SER A 6 -11.45 25.46 10.02
C SER A 6 -9.94 25.69 10.09
N ARG A 7 -9.31 25.38 11.23
CA ARG A 7 -7.84 25.48 11.40
C ARG A 7 -7.09 24.50 10.52
N LEU A 8 -7.57 23.27 10.41
CA LEU A 8 -7.00 22.25 9.53
C LEU A 8 -7.10 22.70 8.06
N ASN A 9 -8.26 23.20 7.66
CA ASN A 9 -8.44 23.68 6.31
C ASN A 9 -7.48 24.85 5.98
N ALA A 10 -7.31 25.80 6.90
CA ALA A 10 -6.39 26.91 6.72
C ALA A 10 -4.92 26.45 6.54
N VAL A 11 -4.49 25.43 7.31
CA VAL A 11 -3.15 24.83 7.16
C VAL A 11 -3.02 24.13 5.80
N MET A 12 -4.05 23.37 5.39
CA MET A 12 -4.05 22.66 4.12
C MET A 12 -4.07 23.60 2.92
N ASP A 13 -4.77 24.75 3.02
CA ASP A 13 -4.84 25.74 1.96
C ASP A 13 -3.52 26.53 1.81
N ALA A 14 -2.78 26.68 2.91
CA ALA A 14 -1.45 27.29 2.89
C ALA A 14 -0.35 26.36 2.35
N PHE A 15 -0.60 25.06 2.24
CA PHE A 15 0.39 24.10 1.77
C PHE A 15 0.42 24.06 0.24
N PRO A 16 1.60 24.22 -0.41
CA PRO A 16 1.72 24.34 -1.86
C PRO A 16 1.59 23.01 -2.60
N ALA A 17 0.66 22.17 -2.19
CA ALA A 17 0.38 20.88 -2.82
C ALA A 17 -1.09 20.50 -2.70
N LYS A 18 -1.52 19.54 -3.51
CA LYS A 18 -2.85 18.95 -3.43
C LYS A 18 -2.98 18.13 -2.14
N THR A 19 -3.93 18.49 -1.31
CA THR A 19 -4.13 17.87 0.02
C THR A 19 -5.57 17.37 0.18
N ALA A 20 -5.72 16.28 0.92
CA ALA A 20 -6.99 15.74 1.37
C ALA A 20 -6.84 15.22 2.80
N LEU A 21 -7.90 15.28 3.59
CA LEU A 21 -7.92 14.78 4.97
C LEU A 21 -9.24 14.08 5.26
N TYR A 22 -9.15 12.89 5.82
CA TYR A 22 -10.27 12.21 6.46
C TYR A 22 -9.82 11.66 7.80
N CYS A 23 -10.46 12.10 8.87
CA CYS A 23 -10.19 11.65 10.23
C CYS A 23 -11.49 11.21 10.87
N VAL A 24 -11.51 10.01 11.43
CA VAL A 24 -12.69 9.41 12.04
C VAL A 24 -12.38 8.92 13.45
N ASP A 25 -13.32 9.06 14.34
CA ASP A 25 -13.29 8.39 15.63
C ASP A 25 -13.61 6.91 15.43
N LEU A 26 -12.64 6.05 15.69
CA LEU A 26 -12.77 4.60 15.48
C LEU A 26 -13.75 3.94 16.46
N THR A 27 -14.05 4.59 17.60
CA THR A 27 -15.01 4.08 18.60
C THR A 27 -16.45 4.29 18.15
N THR A 28 -16.72 5.46 17.56
CA THR A 28 -18.08 5.87 17.19
C THR A 28 -18.36 5.78 15.69
N GLY A 29 -17.32 5.66 14.86
CA GLY A 29 -17.39 5.76 13.40
C GLY A 29 -17.69 7.19 12.90
N THR A 30 -17.67 8.19 13.79
CA THR A 30 -18.06 9.57 13.45
C THR A 30 -16.88 10.34 12.88
N PRO A 31 -17.01 11.01 11.72
CA PRO A 31 -15.96 11.87 11.19
C PRO A 31 -15.66 13.04 12.13
N ILE A 32 -14.40 13.19 12.53
CA ILE A 32 -13.89 14.35 13.29
C ILE A 32 -13.59 15.49 12.33
N ALA A 33 -13.00 15.17 11.17
CA ALA A 33 -12.74 16.11 10.08
C ALA A 33 -12.76 15.39 8.73
N ALA A 34 -13.39 16.00 7.75
CA ALA A 34 -13.44 15.57 6.35
C ALA A 34 -13.24 16.81 5.48
N ILE A 35 -12.06 16.91 4.83
CA ILE A 35 -11.68 18.08 4.03
C ILE A 35 -11.14 17.56 2.71
N ARG A 36 -11.89 17.78 1.64
CA ARG A 36 -11.52 17.30 0.29
C ARG A 36 -11.22 15.79 0.24
N GLU A 37 -11.85 15.01 1.09
CA GLU A 37 -11.60 13.59 1.36
C GLU A 37 -11.73 12.71 0.12
N ASN A 38 -12.55 13.13 -0.86
CA ASN A 38 -12.73 12.43 -2.13
C ASN A 38 -11.74 12.87 -3.23
N THR A 39 -10.77 13.72 -2.88
CA THR A 39 -9.76 14.17 -3.83
C THR A 39 -8.77 13.06 -4.13
N ARG A 40 -8.63 12.69 -5.39
CA ARG A 40 -7.61 11.72 -5.81
C ARG A 40 -6.22 12.33 -5.69
N VAL A 41 -5.38 11.68 -4.93
CA VAL A 41 -3.96 12.00 -4.73
C VAL A 41 -3.11 10.79 -5.07
N VAL A 42 -1.83 11.01 -5.36
CA VAL A 42 -0.89 9.90 -5.55
C VAL A 42 -0.66 9.23 -4.20
N SER A 43 -0.91 7.93 -4.14
CA SER A 43 -0.76 7.14 -2.90
C SER A 43 0.70 6.94 -2.49
N ALA A 44 1.64 7.01 -3.45
CA ALA A 44 3.01 6.56 -3.25
C ALA A 44 3.01 5.16 -2.58
N SER A 45 3.95 4.89 -1.69
CA SER A 45 4.06 3.58 -1.03
C SER A 45 2.93 3.24 -0.05
N THR A 46 2.00 4.16 0.24
CA THR A 46 0.84 3.81 1.07
C THR A 46 -0.09 2.79 0.40
N ILE A 47 -0.05 2.66 -0.94
CA ILE A 47 -0.78 1.60 -1.67
C ILE A 47 -0.37 0.18 -1.21
N LYS A 48 0.85 0.00 -0.72
CA LYS A 48 1.35 -1.29 -0.25
C LYS A 48 0.53 -1.87 0.90
N VAL A 49 -0.11 -1.03 1.69
CA VAL A 49 -1.03 -1.47 2.75
C VAL A 49 -2.26 -2.15 2.14
N SER A 50 -2.85 -1.59 1.08
CA SER A 50 -3.99 -2.21 0.39
C SER A 50 -3.58 -3.55 -0.27
N ILE A 51 -2.39 -3.60 -0.88
CA ILE A 51 -1.84 -4.83 -1.47
C ILE A 51 -1.66 -5.91 -0.38
N LEU A 52 -1.10 -5.53 0.78
CA LEU A 52 -0.94 -6.42 1.92
C LEU A 52 -2.29 -6.97 2.39
N CYS A 53 -3.29 -6.10 2.57
CA CYS A 53 -4.64 -6.51 3.00
C CYS A 53 -5.26 -7.49 2.00
N CYS A 54 -5.15 -7.22 0.71
CA CYS A 54 -5.64 -8.10 -0.35
C CYS A 54 -4.97 -9.49 -0.29
N ALA A 55 -3.64 -9.54 -0.20
CA ALA A 55 -2.90 -10.81 -0.10
C ALA A 55 -3.26 -11.59 1.16
N LEU A 56 -3.35 -10.92 2.32
CA LEU A 56 -3.70 -11.58 3.58
C LEU A 56 -5.15 -12.07 3.60
N GLN A 57 -6.08 -11.35 2.95
CA GLN A 57 -7.45 -11.83 2.79
C GLN A 57 -7.48 -13.13 1.97
N ASP A 58 -6.74 -13.18 0.85
CA ASP A 58 -6.66 -14.39 0.05
C ASP A 58 -5.99 -15.56 0.80
N VAL A 59 -5.04 -15.28 1.69
CA VAL A 59 -4.49 -16.30 2.60
C VAL A 59 -5.56 -16.78 3.59
N MET A 60 -6.32 -15.89 4.19
CA MET A 60 -7.41 -16.23 5.12
C MET A 60 -8.53 -17.03 4.43
N ASP A 61 -8.80 -16.73 3.18
CA ASP A 61 -9.77 -17.44 2.34
C ASP A 61 -9.23 -18.80 1.84
N GLY A 62 -7.98 -19.15 2.14
CA GLY A 62 -7.33 -20.39 1.70
C GLY A 62 -6.97 -20.44 0.21
N LYS A 63 -6.98 -19.31 -0.49
CA LYS A 63 -6.60 -19.20 -1.90
C LYS A 63 -5.08 -19.16 -2.09
N LEU A 64 -4.36 -18.59 -1.10
CA LEU A 64 -2.91 -18.45 -1.07
C LEU A 64 -2.32 -19.05 0.20
N SER A 65 -1.01 -19.34 0.15
CA SER A 65 -0.22 -19.73 1.34
C SER A 65 0.94 -18.78 1.53
N LEU A 66 1.20 -18.35 2.77
CA LEU A 66 2.37 -17.51 3.08
C LEU A 66 3.69 -18.17 2.73
N ASP A 67 3.77 -19.50 2.79
CA ASP A 67 4.98 -20.27 2.47
C ASP A 67 5.15 -20.55 0.97
N GLN A 68 4.15 -20.19 0.13
CA GLN A 68 4.27 -20.43 -1.31
C GLN A 68 5.44 -19.63 -1.89
N PRO A 69 6.29 -20.26 -2.73
CA PRO A 69 7.39 -19.57 -3.38
C PRO A 69 6.88 -18.66 -4.48
N LEU A 70 7.44 -17.46 -4.57
CA LEU A 70 7.24 -16.50 -5.65
C LEU A 70 8.56 -16.25 -6.36
N ALA A 71 8.61 -16.56 -7.64
CA ALA A 71 9.72 -16.19 -8.51
C ALA A 71 9.54 -14.74 -8.98
N ILE A 72 10.64 -13.99 -9.06
CA ILE A 72 10.60 -12.62 -9.56
C ILE A 72 10.70 -12.66 -11.10
N ALA A 73 9.64 -12.20 -11.77
CA ALA A 73 9.68 -12.07 -13.21
C ALA A 73 10.64 -10.93 -13.63
N PRO A 74 11.33 -11.04 -14.79
CA PRO A 74 12.25 -10.00 -15.23
C PRO A 74 11.66 -8.58 -15.29
N GLY A 75 10.36 -8.48 -15.56
CA GLY A 75 9.63 -7.19 -15.59
C GLY A 75 9.29 -6.61 -14.23
N ASP A 76 9.41 -7.38 -13.14
CA ASP A 76 9.09 -6.94 -11.79
C ASP A 76 10.26 -6.26 -11.08
N PHE A 77 11.49 -6.43 -11.59
CA PHE A 77 12.67 -5.80 -11.01
C PHE A 77 12.63 -4.27 -11.12
N CYS A 78 12.88 -3.61 -10.00
CA CYS A 78 13.07 -2.17 -9.89
C CYS A 78 14.53 -1.85 -9.53
N SER A 79 15.04 -0.71 -10.03
CA SER A 79 16.40 -0.25 -9.75
C SER A 79 16.55 0.41 -8.38
N ASP A 80 15.44 0.77 -7.75
CA ASP A 80 15.35 1.47 -6.46
C ASP A 80 14.84 0.55 -5.34
N THR A 81 15.17 -0.72 -5.44
CA THR A 81 14.86 -1.75 -4.43
C THR A 81 16.05 -1.96 -3.50
N GLU A 82 15.79 -2.40 -2.26
CA GLU A 82 16.84 -2.60 -1.27
C GLU A 82 17.21 -4.08 -1.06
N VAL A 83 16.27 -5.01 -1.31
CA VAL A 83 16.44 -6.42 -0.96
C VAL A 83 16.52 -7.30 -2.19
N PHE A 84 15.63 -7.09 -3.15
CA PHE A 84 15.52 -7.91 -4.36
C PHE A 84 16.18 -7.24 -5.57
N GLU A 85 17.45 -6.87 -5.43
CA GLU A 85 18.22 -6.27 -6.53
C GLU A 85 18.51 -7.29 -7.64
N PRO A 86 18.62 -6.83 -8.89
CA PRO A 86 19.11 -7.69 -9.98
C PRO A 86 20.48 -8.29 -9.64
N GLY A 87 20.59 -9.61 -9.69
CA GLY A 87 21.81 -10.36 -9.32
C GLY A 87 21.88 -10.81 -7.86
N TYR A 88 20.98 -10.33 -7.00
CA TYR A 88 20.85 -10.77 -5.62
C TYR A 88 19.40 -11.25 -5.36
N ARG A 89 19.26 -12.48 -4.79
CA ARG A 89 17.97 -13.12 -4.53
C ARG A 89 17.02 -13.20 -5.77
N GLN A 90 17.59 -13.41 -6.95
CA GLN A 90 16.81 -13.54 -8.21
C GLN A 90 15.85 -14.72 -8.21
N ASP A 91 16.11 -15.73 -7.38
CA ASP A 91 15.26 -16.92 -7.26
C ASP A 91 13.92 -16.64 -6.59
N GLY A 92 13.75 -15.42 -6.07
CA GLY A 92 12.56 -15.01 -5.36
C GLY A 92 12.59 -15.36 -3.88
N ALA A 93 11.42 -15.39 -3.29
CA ALA A 93 11.21 -15.64 -1.87
C ALA A 93 9.81 -16.22 -1.62
N SER A 94 9.49 -16.57 -0.38
CA SER A 94 8.11 -16.90 0.00
C SER A 94 7.20 -15.67 -0.10
N LEU A 95 5.89 -15.89 -0.22
CA LEU A 95 4.91 -14.78 -0.16
C LEU A 95 5.08 -13.97 1.12
N TRP A 96 5.33 -14.65 2.26
CA TRP A 96 5.58 -13.96 3.54
C TRP A 96 6.77 -13.00 3.46
N GLU A 97 7.91 -13.44 2.91
CA GLU A 97 9.10 -12.59 2.77
C GLU A 97 8.84 -11.42 1.81
N MET A 98 8.14 -11.65 0.71
CA MET A 98 7.77 -10.58 -0.22
C MET A 98 6.89 -9.52 0.47
N LEU A 99 5.86 -9.94 1.21
CA LEU A 99 5.00 -9.03 1.96
C LEU A 99 5.77 -8.30 3.07
N TYR A 100 6.66 -9.00 3.77
CA TYR A 100 7.50 -8.41 4.81
C TYR A 100 8.38 -7.28 4.25
N TRP A 101 9.15 -7.55 3.21
CA TRP A 101 10.06 -6.56 2.63
C TRP A 101 9.34 -5.44 1.88
N MET A 102 8.20 -5.73 1.27
CA MET A 102 7.32 -4.72 0.69
C MET A 102 6.93 -3.64 1.72
N ILE A 103 6.69 -4.03 2.98
CA ILE A 103 6.26 -3.11 4.04
C ILE A 103 7.45 -2.53 4.80
N VAL A 104 8.42 -3.34 5.22
CA VAL A 104 9.50 -2.92 6.13
C VAL A 104 10.52 -2.02 5.46
N SER A 105 10.96 -2.37 4.25
CA SER A 105 11.91 -1.55 3.47
C SER A 105 11.24 -0.83 2.29
N SER A 106 9.94 -1.01 2.12
CA SER A 106 9.23 -0.47 0.96
C SER A 106 9.75 -0.99 -0.38
N ASP A 107 10.26 -2.22 -0.43
CA ASP A 107 10.87 -2.83 -1.61
C ASP A 107 9.90 -2.87 -2.79
N ASN A 108 10.30 -2.26 -3.91
CA ASN A 108 9.45 -2.12 -5.08
C ASN A 108 9.44 -3.37 -5.96
N THR A 109 10.53 -4.15 -5.97
CA THR A 109 10.57 -5.45 -6.66
C THR A 109 9.61 -6.43 -5.98
N ALA A 110 9.64 -6.53 -4.64
CA ALA A 110 8.69 -7.33 -3.89
C ALA A 110 7.23 -6.88 -4.16
N THR A 111 7.00 -5.56 -4.21
CA THR A 111 5.69 -5.00 -4.51
C THR A 111 5.18 -5.44 -5.88
N ASN A 112 6.00 -5.29 -6.92
CA ASN A 112 5.64 -5.66 -8.29
C ASN A 112 5.36 -7.15 -8.40
N THR A 113 6.19 -7.99 -7.78
CA THR A 113 6.02 -9.45 -7.77
C THR A 113 4.69 -9.85 -7.12
N VAL A 114 4.34 -9.24 -5.98
CA VAL A 114 3.06 -9.50 -5.31
C VAL A 114 1.88 -9.01 -6.16
N ILE A 115 1.96 -7.83 -6.77
CA ILE A 115 0.91 -7.32 -7.67
C ILE A 115 0.77 -8.22 -8.90
N SER A 116 1.88 -8.67 -9.49
CA SER A 116 1.85 -9.58 -10.64
C SER A 116 1.16 -10.90 -10.31
N MET A 117 1.32 -11.40 -9.09
CA MET A 117 0.63 -12.60 -8.61
C MET A 117 -0.88 -12.34 -8.36
N LEU A 118 -1.23 -11.25 -7.68
CA LEU A 118 -2.63 -10.94 -7.32
C LEU A 118 -3.45 -10.47 -8.53
N GLY A 119 -2.83 -9.73 -9.43
CA GLY A 119 -3.50 -9.00 -10.50
C GLY A 119 -4.03 -7.63 -10.09
N TYR A 120 -3.87 -6.64 -10.97
CA TYR A 120 -4.31 -5.26 -10.71
C TYR A 120 -5.82 -5.15 -10.43
N ASP A 121 -6.64 -5.88 -11.17
CA ASP A 121 -8.10 -5.81 -11.02
C ASP A 121 -8.55 -6.32 -9.64
N HIS A 122 -7.87 -7.34 -9.12
CA HIS A 122 -8.16 -7.88 -7.80
C HIS A 122 -7.75 -6.89 -6.69
N VAL A 123 -6.55 -6.33 -6.77
CA VAL A 123 -6.08 -5.31 -5.83
C VAL A 123 -6.98 -4.07 -5.81
N ASN A 124 -7.51 -3.66 -6.97
CA ASN A 124 -8.39 -2.48 -7.08
C ASN A 124 -9.80 -2.69 -6.52
N GLN A 125 -10.16 -3.89 -6.10
CA GLN A 125 -11.44 -4.19 -5.43
C GLN A 125 -11.36 -3.96 -3.91
N TYR A 126 -10.15 -3.82 -3.37
CA TYR A 126 -9.87 -3.51 -1.97
C TYR A 126 -9.56 -2.02 -1.78
#